data_003a1636280b65c6cfd6082f4e5aa7e9
#
_entry.id   003a1636280b65c6cfd6082f4e5aa7e9
#
_cell.length_a   1.000
_cell.length_b   1.000
_cell.length_c   1.000
_cell.angle_alpha   90.00
_cell.angle_beta   90.00
_cell.angle_gamma   90.00
#
_symmetry.space_group_name_H-M   'P 1'
#
loop_
_entity.id
_entity.type
_entity.pdbx_description
1 polymer ?
#
loop_
_entity_poly.entity_id
_entity_poly.type
_entity_poly.pdbx_seq_one_letter_code
_entity_poly.pdbx_strand_id
1 'polypeptide(L)'
;MTIFFNTFFKVLGTLLALATFIGILSAFLAFFEGNSSLSDFRLIEGDKTSKNKIAIIKLYGPIIDQKISFNSISGIQTINPDNFKIKLKKLDQINPNVLIISINSPGGTVSASYEMYRLLNNYIKQSNNLDVYFHTNETLASGAYWFALASDKIYASYGSL
;
A
#
# COMPACT_ATOMS: atom_id res chain seq x y z
N MET A 1 27.95 -13.18 54.40
CA MET A 1 28.38 -12.28 53.31
C MET A 1 28.36 -13.01 51.96
N THR A 2 28.84 -14.19 51.83
CA THR A 2 28.85 -14.99 50.56
C THR A 2 27.48 -15.32 50.00
N ILE A 3 26.48 -15.59 50.84
CA ILE A 3 25.11 -15.90 50.40
C ILE A 3 24.43 -14.68 49.71
N PHE A 4 24.63 -13.49 50.28
CA PHE A 4 24.08 -12.24 49.71
C PHE A 4 24.66 -11.97 48.29
N PHE A 5 25.98 -12.05 48.15
CA PHE A 5 26.61 -11.85 46.85
C PHE A 5 26.18 -12.91 45.82
N ASN A 6 26.06 -14.18 46.19
CA ASN A 6 25.58 -15.22 45.32
C ASN A 6 24.14 -14.98 44.84
N THR A 7 23.26 -14.58 45.72
CA THR A 7 21.87 -14.25 45.37
C THR A 7 21.80 -13.00 44.52
N PHE A 8 22.58 -11.97 44.85
CA PHE A 8 22.66 -10.74 44.07
C PHE A 8 23.11 -10.99 42.63
N PHE A 9 24.20 -11.74 42.42
CA PHE A 9 24.68 -12.05 41.06
C PHE A 9 23.72 -12.96 40.30
N LYS A 10 23.01 -13.86 40.93
CA LYS A 10 21.95 -14.65 40.29
C LYS A 10 20.79 -13.78 39.77
N VAL A 11 20.30 -12.88 40.64
CA VAL A 11 19.23 -11.94 40.28
C VAL A 11 19.68 -10.97 39.16
N LEU A 12 20.89 -10.44 39.29
CA LEU A 12 21.44 -9.54 38.28
C LEU A 12 21.61 -10.27 36.91
N GLY A 13 22.10 -11.52 36.94
CA GLY A 13 22.25 -12.34 35.74
C GLY A 13 20.90 -12.65 35.07
N THR A 14 19.87 -12.96 35.86
CA THR A 14 18.52 -13.20 35.30
C THR A 14 17.90 -11.92 34.69
N LEU A 15 18.11 -10.76 35.33
CA LEU A 15 17.63 -9.49 34.78
C LEU A 15 18.34 -9.10 33.49
N LEU A 16 19.66 -9.30 33.41
CA LEU A 16 20.44 -9.09 32.19
C LEU A 16 20.02 -10.03 31.07
N ALA A 17 19.80 -11.32 31.38
CA ALA A 17 19.32 -12.28 30.40
C ALA A 17 17.90 -11.92 29.86
N LEU A 18 17.03 -11.45 30.73
CA LEU A 18 15.69 -10.99 30.34
C LEU A 18 15.77 -9.73 29.46
N ALA A 19 16.60 -8.76 29.84
CA ALA A 19 16.80 -7.54 29.06
C ALA A 19 17.37 -7.82 27.65
N THR A 20 18.37 -8.73 27.57
CA THR A 20 18.91 -9.14 26.26
C THR A 20 17.89 -9.90 25.42
N PHE A 21 17.10 -10.78 26.02
CA PHE A 21 16.02 -11.48 25.32
C PHE A 21 14.97 -10.51 24.76
N ILE A 22 14.51 -9.54 25.56
CA ILE A 22 13.57 -8.52 25.11
C ILE A 22 14.19 -7.67 23.99
N GLY A 23 15.45 -7.30 24.08
CA GLY A 23 16.17 -6.56 23.05
C GLY A 23 16.26 -7.33 21.73
N ILE A 24 16.60 -8.61 21.78
CA ILE A 24 16.65 -9.47 20.58
C ILE A 24 15.25 -9.67 20.00
N LEU A 25 14.24 -9.88 20.85
CA LEU A 25 12.85 -10.05 20.40
C LEU A 25 12.32 -8.77 19.74
N SER A 26 12.60 -7.60 20.32
CA SER A 26 12.18 -6.31 19.73
C SER A 26 12.88 -6.04 18.40
N ALA A 27 14.18 -6.34 18.28
CA ALA A 27 14.92 -6.23 17.03
C ALA A 27 14.39 -7.20 15.97
N PHE A 28 14.02 -8.42 16.36
CA PHE A 28 13.42 -9.42 15.50
C PHE A 28 12.04 -8.96 15.00
N LEU A 29 11.18 -8.45 15.88
CA LEU A 29 9.86 -7.91 15.50
C LEU A 29 10.01 -6.69 14.59
N ALA A 30 10.92 -5.77 14.88
CA ALA A 30 11.21 -4.61 14.03
C ALA A 30 11.71 -5.02 12.64
N PHE A 31 12.49 -6.10 12.54
CA PHE A 31 12.92 -6.65 11.24
C PHE A 31 11.73 -7.17 10.42
N PHE A 32 10.72 -7.78 11.04
CA PHE A 32 9.51 -8.20 10.35
C PHE A 32 8.57 -7.04 10.02
N GLU A 33 8.44 -6.03 10.89
CA GLU A 33 7.67 -4.82 10.58
C GLU A 33 8.30 -3.97 9.46
N GLY A 34 9.64 -3.91 9.39
CA GLY A 34 10.36 -3.19 8.33
C GLY A 34 10.25 -3.83 6.94
N ASN A 35 9.80 -5.06 6.83
CA ASN A 35 9.69 -5.80 5.57
C ASN A 35 8.29 -5.81 4.94
N SER A 36 7.32 -5.07 5.46
CA SER A 36 6.14 -4.70 4.69
C SER A 36 6.55 -3.64 3.65
N SER A 37 7.38 -4.04 2.68
CA SER A 37 7.71 -3.21 1.53
C SER A 37 6.43 -3.02 0.72
N LEU A 38 5.74 -1.92 0.97
CA LEU A 38 4.86 -1.35 -0.02
C LEU A 38 5.68 -1.27 -1.31
N SER A 39 5.37 -2.16 -2.24
CA SER A 39 6.13 -2.39 -3.46
C SER A 39 6.55 -1.08 -4.09
N ASP A 40 7.85 -0.83 -4.11
CA ASP A 40 8.40 0.30 -4.83
C ASP A 40 8.07 0.14 -6.32
N PHE A 41 7.80 1.25 -7.00
CA PHE A 41 7.65 1.22 -8.45
C PHE A 41 8.94 0.68 -9.04
N ARG A 42 8.82 -0.34 -9.89
CA ARG A 42 9.94 -0.91 -10.64
C ARG A 42 9.80 -0.59 -12.12
N LEU A 43 10.91 -0.34 -12.77
CA LEU A 43 10.92 -0.25 -14.23
C LEU A 43 10.53 -1.60 -14.82
N ILE A 44 9.49 -1.63 -15.65
CA ILE A 44 9.04 -2.82 -16.36
C ILE A 44 9.69 -2.84 -17.75
N GLU A 45 9.70 -1.69 -18.42
CA GLU A 45 10.20 -1.55 -19.78
C GLU A 45 10.67 -0.11 -20.04
N GLY A 46 11.58 0.08 -20.98
CA GLY A 46 12.07 1.39 -21.39
C GLY A 46 13.30 1.88 -20.64
N ASP A 47 13.56 3.19 -20.73
CA ASP A 47 14.71 3.84 -20.12
C ASP A 47 14.31 4.66 -18.89
N LYS A 48 15.04 4.47 -17.77
CA LYS A 48 14.86 5.24 -16.52
C LYS A 48 15.06 6.75 -16.70
N THR A 49 15.86 7.15 -17.66
CA THR A 49 16.20 8.54 -17.93
C THR A 49 15.19 9.23 -18.84
N SER A 50 14.23 8.48 -19.40
CA SER A 50 13.19 9.05 -20.26
C SER A 50 12.41 10.15 -19.54
N LYS A 51 12.16 11.24 -20.27
CA LYS A 51 11.29 12.33 -19.81
C LYS A 51 9.81 11.93 -19.82
N ASN A 52 9.43 11.05 -20.75
CA ASN A 52 8.06 10.54 -20.88
C ASN A 52 7.94 9.23 -20.13
N LYS A 53 7.21 9.25 -19.02
CA LYS A 53 7.03 8.09 -18.14
C LYS A 53 5.56 7.74 -18.00
N ILE A 54 5.29 6.45 -18.05
CA ILE A 54 3.97 5.88 -17.74
C ILE A 54 4.09 5.11 -16.44
N ALA A 55 3.26 5.45 -15.46
CA ALA A 55 3.16 4.70 -14.22
C ALA A 55 1.92 3.79 -14.26
N ILE A 56 2.06 2.58 -13.75
CA ILE A 56 0.95 1.62 -13.66
C ILE A 56 0.75 1.23 -12.19
N ILE A 57 -0.44 1.48 -11.66
CA ILE A 57 -0.88 1.00 -10.36
C ILE A 57 -1.88 -0.13 -10.56
N LYS A 58 -1.61 -1.30 -9.99
CA LYS A 58 -2.54 -2.44 -10.00
C LYS A 58 -3.29 -2.52 -8.68
N LEU A 59 -4.62 -2.65 -8.75
CA LEU A 59 -5.53 -2.71 -7.60
C LEU A 59 -6.49 -3.89 -7.79
N TYR A 60 -6.59 -4.75 -6.77
CA TYR A 60 -7.42 -5.94 -6.81
C TYR A 60 -8.22 -6.10 -5.52
N GLY A 61 -9.47 -6.54 -5.65
CA GLY A 61 -10.35 -6.87 -4.52
C GLY A 61 -11.23 -5.72 -4.04
N PRO A 62 -11.95 -5.91 -2.94
CA PRO A 62 -12.89 -4.92 -2.40
C PRO A 62 -12.16 -3.70 -1.83
N ILE A 63 -12.83 -2.54 -1.93
CA ILE A 63 -12.36 -1.26 -1.37
C ILE A 63 -12.86 -1.13 0.07
N ILE A 64 -11.95 -1.25 1.04
CA ILE A 64 -12.28 -1.18 2.46
C ILE A 64 -11.24 -0.37 3.23
N ASP A 65 -11.72 0.38 4.22
CA ASP A 65 -10.87 1.13 5.15
C ASP A 65 -10.59 0.28 6.40
N GLN A 66 -9.71 -0.70 6.26
CA GLN A 66 -9.24 -1.49 7.40
C GLN A 66 -7.74 -1.34 7.58
N LYS A 67 -7.35 -0.86 8.75
CA LYS A 67 -5.95 -0.76 9.18
C LYS A 67 -5.31 -2.12 9.47
N ILE A 68 -6.12 -3.15 9.67
CA ILE A 68 -5.64 -4.51 9.91
C ILE A 68 -5.51 -5.21 8.56
N SER A 69 -4.34 -5.71 8.27
CA SER A 69 -4.03 -6.48 7.09
C SER A 69 -4.88 -7.77 7.05
N PHE A 70 -6.09 -7.68 6.53
CA PHE A 70 -6.93 -8.85 6.25
C PHE A 70 -6.18 -9.82 5.31
N ASN A 71 -5.24 -9.30 4.53
CA ASN A 71 -4.35 -10.05 3.66
C ASN A 71 -3.50 -11.09 4.42
N SER A 72 -3.18 -10.83 5.69
CA SER A 72 -2.34 -11.74 6.49
C SER A 72 -3.11 -12.94 7.06
N ILE A 73 -4.43 -12.84 7.19
CA ILE A 73 -5.26 -13.87 7.82
C ILE A 73 -6.10 -14.63 6.80
N SER A 74 -6.59 -13.95 5.75
CA SER A 74 -7.53 -14.55 4.79
C SER A 74 -6.97 -14.77 3.38
N GLY A 75 -5.78 -14.26 3.07
CA GLY A 75 -5.22 -14.27 1.72
C GLY A 75 -5.97 -13.40 0.69
N ILE A 76 -7.03 -12.69 1.09
CA ILE A 76 -7.83 -11.85 0.21
C ILE A 76 -7.14 -10.48 0.07
N GLN A 77 -6.80 -10.12 -1.15
CA GLN A 77 -6.31 -8.78 -1.45
C GLN A 77 -7.43 -7.77 -1.29
N THR A 78 -7.11 -6.63 -0.67
CA THR A 78 -8.04 -5.51 -0.51
C THR A 78 -7.42 -4.21 -0.97
N ILE A 79 -8.25 -3.30 -1.44
CA ILE A 79 -7.86 -1.94 -1.79
C ILE A 79 -8.12 -1.07 -0.58
N ASN A 80 -7.06 -0.43 -0.07
CA ASN A 80 -7.14 0.43 1.10
C ASN A 80 -6.70 1.86 0.74
N PRO A 81 -7.45 2.90 1.15
CA PRO A 81 -7.13 4.30 0.85
C PRO A 81 -5.76 4.76 1.36
N ASP A 82 -5.33 4.33 2.55
CA ASP A 82 -4.02 4.71 3.11
C ASP A 82 -2.88 4.17 2.25
N ASN A 83 -2.98 2.90 1.81
CA ASN A 83 -2.00 2.29 0.92
C ASN A 83 -1.98 2.99 -0.45
N PHE A 84 -3.15 3.38 -0.96
CA PHE A 84 -3.25 4.13 -2.20
C PHE A 84 -2.61 5.52 -2.08
N LYS A 85 -2.86 6.23 -0.99
CA LYS A 85 -2.23 7.52 -0.68
C LYS A 85 -0.69 7.43 -0.67
N ILE A 86 -0.14 6.35 -0.10
CA ILE A 86 1.30 6.12 -0.10
C ILE A 86 1.81 5.89 -1.54
N LYS A 87 1.08 5.13 -2.36
CA LYS A 87 1.43 4.94 -3.78
C LYS A 87 1.43 6.26 -4.56
N LEU A 88 0.43 7.13 -4.34
CA LEU A 88 0.38 8.46 -4.96
C LEU A 88 1.59 9.32 -4.55
N LYS A 89 1.97 9.34 -3.27
CA LYS A 89 3.17 10.07 -2.83
C LYS A 89 4.46 9.56 -3.48
N LYS A 90 4.55 8.26 -3.75
CA LYS A 90 5.71 7.69 -4.46
C LYS A 90 5.74 8.07 -5.95
N LEU A 91 4.59 8.36 -6.57
CA LEU A 91 4.53 8.87 -7.94
C LEU A 91 5.21 10.23 -8.09
N ASP A 92 5.24 11.06 -7.04
CA ASP A 92 5.92 12.36 -7.07
C ASP A 92 7.41 12.22 -7.41
N GLN A 93 8.05 11.13 -6.98
CA GLN A 93 9.46 10.84 -7.27
C GLN A 93 9.67 10.40 -8.73
N ILE A 94 8.65 9.82 -9.35
CA ILE A 94 8.70 9.34 -10.74
C ILE A 94 8.33 10.46 -11.70
N ASN A 95 7.39 11.31 -11.30
CA ASN A 95 6.78 12.38 -12.10
C ASN A 95 6.32 11.87 -13.47
N PRO A 96 5.33 10.96 -13.52
CA PRO A 96 4.85 10.38 -14.77
C PRO A 96 3.98 11.37 -15.54
N ASN A 97 3.97 11.25 -16.88
CA ASN A 97 3.04 11.98 -17.74
C ASN A 97 1.68 11.27 -17.82
N VAL A 98 1.68 9.95 -17.64
CA VAL A 98 0.48 9.13 -17.70
C VAL A 98 0.44 8.19 -16.49
N LEU A 99 -0.71 8.12 -15.83
CA LEU A 99 -1.02 7.14 -14.79
C LEU A 99 -2.11 6.19 -15.30
N ILE A 100 -1.79 4.92 -15.36
CA ILE A 100 -2.76 3.86 -15.63
C ILE A 100 -3.09 3.15 -14.33
N ILE A 101 -4.38 3.14 -13.96
CA ILE A 101 -4.88 2.38 -12.81
C ILE A 101 -5.56 1.12 -13.37
N SER A 102 -4.87 -0.01 -13.29
CA SER A 102 -5.43 -1.31 -13.66
C SER A 102 -6.17 -1.87 -12.43
N ILE A 103 -7.48 -1.96 -12.51
CA ILE A 103 -8.33 -2.30 -11.36
C ILE A 103 -9.31 -3.43 -11.69
N ASN A 104 -9.42 -4.39 -10.78
CA ASN A 104 -10.50 -5.38 -10.76
C ASN A 104 -11.11 -5.39 -9.36
N SER A 105 -12.28 -4.81 -9.23
CA SER A 105 -12.91 -4.59 -7.93
C SER A 105 -14.45 -4.57 -8.03
N PRO A 106 -15.13 -5.28 -7.11
CA PRO A 106 -16.59 -5.20 -6.99
C PRO A 106 -17.06 -3.90 -6.32
N GLY A 107 -16.13 -3.01 -5.94
CA GLY A 107 -16.39 -1.87 -5.08
C GLY A 107 -16.12 -2.16 -3.62
N GLY A 108 -16.84 -1.47 -2.72
CA GLY A 108 -16.64 -1.66 -1.29
C GLY A 108 -17.44 -0.66 -0.45
N THR A 109 -16.90 -0.28 0.71
CA THR A 109 -17.60 0.68 1.58
C THR A 109 -17.68 2.06 0.92
N VAL A 110 -18.77 2.76 1.15
CA VAL A 110 -19.00 4.10 0.58
C VAL A 110 -17.90 5.06 1.01
N SER A 111 -17.54 5.04 2.31
CA SER A 111 -16.51 5.92 2.86
C SER A 111 -15.14 5.69 2.23
N ALA A 112 -14.69 4.43 2.12
CA ALA A 112 -13.41 4.11 1.51
C ALA A 112 -13.38 4.42 0.01
N SER A 113 -14.46 4.14 -0.71
CA SER A 113 -14.59 4.44 -2.14
C SER A 113 -14.57 5.95 -2.42
N TYR A 114 -15.26 6.73 -1.61
CA TYR A 114 -15.21 8.19 -1.69
C TYR A 114 -13.81 8.74 -1.37
N GLU A 115 -13.15 8.20 -0.35
CA GLU A 115 -11.79 8.61 -0.01
C GLU A 115 -10.81 8.30 -1.14
N MET A 116 -10.92 7.13 -1.80
CA MET A 116 -10.13 6.80 -2.99
C MET A 116 -10.34 7.82 -4.12
N TYR A 117 -11.61 8.14 -4.43
CA TYR A 117 -11.95 9.18 -5.41
C TYR A 117 -11.33 10.54 -5.04
N ARG A 118 -11.50 10.96 -3.78
CA ARG A 118 -10.99 12.24 -3.28
C ARG A 118 -9.46 12.34 -3.36
N LEU A 119 -8.76 11.27 -2.97
CA LEU A 119 -7.30 11.20 -3.01
C LEU A 119 -6.78 11.36 -4.45
N LEU A 120 -7.37 10.64 -5.40
CA LEU A 120 -6.96 10.71 -6.80
C LEU A 120 -7.29 12.07 -7.42
N ASN A 121 -8.50 12.56 -7.22
CA ASN A 121 -8.94 13.86 -7.75
C ASN A 121 -8.08 15.01 -7.22
N ASN A 122 -7.70 14.99 -5.94
CA ASN A 122 -6.79 15.98 -5.37
C ASN A 122 -5.38 15.85 -5.96
N TYR A 123 -4.91 14.63 -6.16
CA TYR A 123 -3.60 14.38 -6.76
C TYR A 123 -3.53 14.91 -8.19
N ILE A 124 -4.54 14.64 -9.02
CA ILE A 124 -4.66 15.15 -10.39
C ILE A 124 -4.63 16.68 -10.41
N LYS A 125 -5.41 17.33 -9.53
CA LYS A 125 -5.46 18.80 -9.46
C LYS A 125 -4.13 19.44 -9.06
N GLN A 126 -3.28 18.73 -8.34
CA GLN A 126 -1.95 19.20 -7.93
C GLN A 126 -0.84 18.83 -8.92
N SER A 127 -1.12 17.93 -9.84
CA SER A 127 -0.17 17.47 -10.85
C SER A 127 -0.23 18.34 -12.09
N ASN A 128 0.93 18.64 -12.66
CA ASN A 128 1.02 19.35 -13.94
C ASN A 128 1.08 18.35 -15.09
N ASN A 129 0.09 18.37 -15.98
CA ASN A 129 0.05 17.54 -17.20
C ASN A 129 0.09 16.02 -16.92
N LEU A 130 -0.72 15.54 -15.99
CA LEU A 130 -0.91 14.11 -15.71
C LEU A 130 -2.23 13.63 -16.33
N ASP A 131 -2.15 12.79 -17.34
CA ASP A 131 -3.31 12.05 -17.87
C ASP A 131 -3.55 10.80 -17.02
N VAL A 132 -4.81 10.56 -16.65
CA VAL A 132 -5.17 9.40 -15.81
C VAL A 132 -6.18 8.53 -16.53
N TYR A 133 -5.84 7.24 -16.65
CA TYR A 133 -6.69 6.24 -17.29
C TYR A 133 -6.96 5.07 -16.36
N PHE A 134 -8.20 4.61 -16.33
CA PHE A 134 -8.56 3.35 -15.70
C PHE A 134 -8.67 2.26 -16.75
N HIS A 135 -8.25 1.06 -16.35
CA HIS A 135 -8.42 -0.14 -17.14
C HIS A 135 -8.90 -1.29 -16.27
N THR A 136 -9.92 -2.01 -16.74
CA THR A 136 -10.38 -3.25 -16.13
C THR A 136 -10.46 -4.36 -17.17
N ASN A 137 -10.15 -5.58 -16.78
CA ASN A 137 -10.33 -6.77 -17.61
C ASN A 137 -11.35 -7.77 -17.01
N GLU A 138 -11.92 -7.45 -15.83
CA GLU A 138 -12.91 -8.30 -15.15
C GLU A 138 -14.05 -7.47 -14.59
N THR A 139 -13.84 -6.79 -13.44
CA THR A 139 -14.92 -6.12 -12.72
C THR A 139 -14.52 -4.71 -12.33
N LEU A 140 -15.39 -3.75 -12.63
CA LEU A 140 -15.30 -2.37 -12.18
C LEU A 140 -16.70 -1.88 -11.77
N ALA A 141 -17.13 -2.26 -10.56
CA ALA A 141 -18.49 -2.05 -10.12
C ALA A 141 -18.62 -1.18 -8.87
N SER A 142 -19.82 -0.62 -8.64
CA SER A 142 -20.17 0.09 -7.40
C SER A 142 -19.15 1.19 -7.03
N GLY A 143 -18.60 1.15 -5.81
CA GLY A 143 -17.61 2.11 -5.33
C GLY A 143 -16.32 2.17 -6.13
N ALA A 144 -15.92 1.09 -6.82
CA ALA A 144 -14.77 1.08 -7.71
C ALA A 144 -15.05 1.87 -9.00
N TYR A 145 -16.25 1.78 -9.54
CA TYR A 145 -16.67 2.61 -10.66
C TYR A 145 -16.73 4.09 -10.25
N TRP A 146 -17.27 4.40 -9.07
CA TRP A 146 -17.24 5.76 -8.53
C TRP A 146 -15.81 6.31 -8.42
N PHE A 147 -14.88 5.51 -7.90
CA PHE A 147 -13.46 5.89 -7.85
C PHE A 147 -12.89 6.18 -9.26
N ALA A 148 -13.24 5.37 -10.25
CA ALA A 148 -12.77 5.54 -11.62
C ALA A 148 -13.26 6.82 -12.31
N LEU A 149 -14.37 7.43 -11.84
CA LEU A 149 -14.87 8.71 -12.36
C LEU A 149 -13.94 9.90 -12.09
N ALA A 150 -12.88 9.72 -11.30
CA ALA A 150 -11.83 10.74 -11.15
C ALA A 150 -10.87 10.80 -12.35
N SER A 151 -10.95 9.87 -13.31
CA SER A 151 -10.04 9.78 -14.46
C SER A 151 -10.60 10.42 -15.72
N ASP A 152 -9.73 10.61 -16.72
CA ASP A 152 -10.10 11.14 -18.03
C ASP A 152 -10.88 10.13 -18.86
N LYS A 153 -10.49 8.85 -18.79
CA LYS A 153 -11.12 7.76 -19.53
C LYS A 153 -11.06 6.44 -18.77
N ILE A 154 -12.09 5.63 -18.99
CA ILE A 154 -12.18 4.25 -18.49
C ILE A 154 -12.19 3.31 -19.69
N TYR A 155 -11.27 2.35 -19.68
CA TYR A 155 -11.19 1.28 -20.68
C TYR A 155 -11.59 -0.04 -20.02
N ALA A 156 -12.49 -0.76 -20.66
CA ALA A 156 -12.94 -2.07 -20.22
C ALA A 156 -12.66 -3.10 -21.31
N SER A 157 -12.08 -4.24 -20.92
CA SER A 157 -11.94 -5.36 -21.85
C SER A 157 -13.29 -5.98 -22.17
N TYR A 158 -13.37 -6.69 -23.28
CA TYR A 158 -14.60 -7.39 -23.67
C TYR A 158 -15.04 -8.36 -22.56
N GLY A 159 -16.32 -8.29 -22.19
CA GLY A 159 -16.88 -9.11 -21.11
C GLY A 159 -16.67 -8.60 -19.68
N SER A 160 -16.05 -7.44 -19.51
CA SER A 160 -15.95 -6.79 -18.18
C SER A 160 -17.30 -6.28 -17.69
N LEU A 161 -17.51 -6.32 -16.39
CA LEU A 161 -18.69 -5.82 -15.66
C LEU A 161 -18.39 -4.51 -14.98
#